data_f126332ebdd142c571c22d3806478ece
#
_entry.id   f126332ebdd142c571c22d3806478ece
#
_cell.length_a   1.000
_cell.length_b   1.000
_cell.length_c   1.000
_cell.angle_alpha   90.00
_cell.angle_beta   90.00
_cell.angle_gamma   90.00
#
_symmetry.space_group_name_H-M   'P 1'
#
loop_
_entity.id
_entity.type
_entity.pdbx_description
1 polymer ?
#
loop_
_entity_poly.entity_id
_entity_poly.type
_entity_poly.pdbx_seq_one_letter_code
_entity_poly.pdbx_strand_id
1 'polypeptide(L)'
;MLAPVPTRSWPVLLLLATVACGGKPAAPAGPTPATARPPKEPVVPLLTAGFAGQTIAVAPLTLILMPDSAAQAEHLADRTAQLRWADSLLGLALEGRGPEVKWVLPPELRKTARRAPGIAPDPDRMGQAILRVPNMKDVPDPLRSQLRSLVALNGGRFALVPAALAFTQLPDGAGLRAEFSLALADTRTGKVVWRTLAWGDGPTPTRALGATFATVFPTELQ
;
A
#
# COMPACT_ATOMS: atom_id res chain seq x y z
N MET A 1 -56.81 -31.22 -42.08
CA MET A 1 -57.46 -30.08 -42.71
C MET A 1 -56.51 -28.93 -42.63
N LEU A 2 -55.73 -28.76 -43.56
CA LEU A 2 -55.59 -27.96 -44.77
C LEU A 2 -56.15 -26.54 -44.64
N ALA A 3 -55.26 -25.55 -44.72
CA ALA A 3 -55.38 -24.46 -45.69
C ALA A 3 -54.09 -23.61 -45.72
N PRO A 4 -53.75 -23.13 -46.90
CA PRO A 4 -52.40 -22.64 -47.18
C PRO A 4 -52.26 -21.11 -47.30
N VAL A 5 -51.04 -20.69 -47.33
CA VAL A 5 -50.37 -19.45 -47.79
C VAL A 5 -51.10 -18.59 -48.82
N PRO A 6 -50.86 -17.24 -48.85
CA PRO A 6 -50.11 -16.80 -50.02
C PRO A 6 -48.96 -15.83 -49.77
N THR A 7 -47.92 -16.11 -50.54
CA THR A 7 -46.79 -15.29 -50.93
C THR A 7 -47.16 -13.97 -51.56
N ARG A 8 -46.51 -12.88 -51.18
CA ARG A 8 -46.59 -11.64 -51.97
C ARG A 8 -45.19 -11.07 -52.14
N SER A 9 -44.63 -11.37 -53.27
CA SER A 9 -43.41 -10.80 -53.83
C SER A 9 -43.65 -9.35 -54.25
N TRP A 10 -42.79 -8.45 -53.85
CA TRP A 10 -42.64 -7.15 -54.48
C TRP A 10 -41.17 -6.91 -54.78
N PRO A 11 -40.85 -6.56 -56.04
CA PRO A 11 -39.51 -6.15 -56.43
C PRO A 11 -39.40 -4.63 -56.26
N VAL A 12 -38.40 -4.12 -55.59
CA VAL A 12 -38.06 -2.72 -55.63
C VAL A 12 -36.57 -2.56 -55.90
N LEU A 13 -36.41 -2.10 -57.09
CA LEU A 13 -35.33 -1.35 -57.72
C LEU A 13 -34.09 -1.00 -56.91
N LEU A 14 -32.98 -1.41 -57.53
CA LEU A 14 -31.62 -0.89 -57.31
C LEU A 14 -31.54 0.62 -57.51
N LEU A 15 -30.89 1.31 -56.60
CA LEU A 15 -30.22 2.55 -56.87
C LEU A 15 -28.83 2.47 -56.28
N LEU A 16 -27.85 2.22 -57.15
CA LEU A 16 -26.42 2.35 -56.83
C LEU A 16 -26.09 3.85 -56.71
N ALA A 17 -25.70 4.27 -55.51
CA ALA A 17 -24.99 5.50 -55.31
C ALA A 17 -23.60 5.15 -54.81
N THR A 18 -22.63 5.11 -55.70
CA THR A 18 -21.19 5.00 -55.37
C THR A 18 -20.70 6.34 -54.88
N VAL A 19 -20.57 6.51 -53.57
CA VAL A 19 -19.81 7.62 -52.99
C VAL A 19 -18.42 7.10 -52.70
N ALA A 20 -17.49 7.41 -53.57
CA ALA A 20 -16.08 7.20 -53.39
C ALA A 20 -15.57 8.27 -52.39
N CYS A 21 -15.56 7.95 -51.08
CA CYS A 21 -14.76 8.66 -50.12
C CYS A 21 -13.37 8.04 -50.08
N GLY A 22 -12.42 8.71 -50.74
CA GLY A 22 -10.99 8.41 -50.64
C GLY A 22 -10.50 8.58 -49.19
N GLY A 23 -10.58 7.51 -48.39
CA GLY A 23 -9.94 7.43 -47.10
C GLY A 23 -8.44 7.26 -47.27
N LYS A 24 -7.67 8.30 -46.94
CA LYS A 24 -6.22 8.24 -46.82
C LYS A 24 -5.87 7.10 -45.85
N PRO A 25 -4.99 6.14 -46.19
CA PRO A 25 -4.62 5.10 -45.27
C PRO A 25 -4.01 5.74 -44.01
N ALA A 26 -4.61 5.48 -42.86
CA ALA A 26 -4.04 5.89 -41.58
C ALA A 26 -2.67 5.21 -41.44
N ALA A 27 -1.62 6.02 -41.28
CA ALA A 27 -0.31 5.52 -40.96
C ALA A 27 -0.39 4.62 -39.70
N PRO A 28 0.34 3.50 -39.64
CA PRO A 28 0.37 2.68 -38.44
C PRO A 28 0.76 3.55 -37.25
N ALA A 29 -0.10 3.56 -36.21
CA ALA A 29 0.18 4.25 -34.99
C ALA A 29 1.54 3.74 -34.47
N GLY A 30 2.53 4.60 -34.46
CA GLY A 30 3.81 4.31 -33.87
C GLY A 30 3.61 3.89 -32.40
N PRO A 31 4.53 3.13 -31.81
CA PRO A 31 4.40 2.67 -30.44
C PRO A 31 4.13 3.90 -29.55
N THR A 32 2.98 3.88 -28.88
CA THR A 32 2.62 4.92 -27.91
C THR A 32 3.79 5.05 -26.94
N PRO A 33 4.38 6.24 -26.74
CA PRO A 33 5.48 6.41 -25.81
C PRO A 33 5.01 5.84 -24.48
N ALA A 34 5.74 4.86 -23.95
CA ALA A 34 5.48 4.31 -22.63
C ALA A 34 5.39 5.51 -21.69
N THR A 35 4.24 5.71 -21.09
CA THR A 35 3.96 6.82 -20.18
C THR A 35 5.06 6.80 -19.12
N ALA A 36 5.97 7.76 -19.21
CA ALA A 36 7.09 7.86 -18.28
C ALA A 36 6.48 7.88 -16.87
N ARG A 37 6.80 6.86 -16.07
CA ARG A 37 6.36 6.80 -14.67
C ARG A 37 6.81 8.11 -14.02
N PRO A 38 5.92 8.85 -13.34
CA PRO A 38 6.29 10.11 -12.71
C PRO A 38 7.53 9.90 -11.84
N PRO A 39 8.45 10.87 -11.78
CA PRO A 39 9.65 10.75 -10.95
C PRO A 39 9.22 10.38 -9.53
N LYS A 40 9.78 9.31 -8.97
CA LYS A 40 9.52 8.90 -7.59
C LYS A 40 9.98 10.02 -6.68
N GLU A 41 9.11 10.47 -5.79
CA GLU A 41 9.49 11.41 -4.73
C GLU A 41 10.67 10.82 -3.95
N PRO A 42 11.65 11.65 -3.53
CA PRO A 42 12.77 11.15 -2.75
C PRO A 42 12.27 10.53 -1.44
N VAL A 43 12.87 9.41 -1.05
CA VAL A 43 12.56 8.79 0.25
C VAL A 43 13.00 9.73 1.35
N VAL A 44 12.06 10.06 2.25
CA VAL A 44 12.35 10.86 3.44
C VAL A 44 12.60 9.88 4.59
N PRO A 45 13.85 9.76 5.09
CA PRO A 45 14.14 8.85 6.19
C PRO A 45 13.50 9.32 7.49
N LEU A 46 13.14 8.38 8.37
CA LEU A 46 12.72 8.67 9.74
C LEU A 46 13.96 8.64 10.65
N LEU A 47 14.39 9.80 11.12
CA LEU A 47 15.48 9.92 12.08
C LEU A 47 14.96 9.59 13.48
N THR A 48 15.21 8.38 13.95
CA THR A 48 14.69 7.86 15.22
C THR A 48 15.28 8.54 16.45
N ALA A 49 16.48 9.10 16.35
CA ALA A 49 17.10 9.87 17.41
C ALA A 49 16.25 11.05 17.92
N GLY A 50 15.45 11.69 17.03
CA GLY A 50 14.50 12.73 17.43
C GLY A 50 13.37 12.26 18.34
N PHE A 51 13.21 10.95 18.50
CA PHE A 51 12.17 10.29 19.30
C PHE A 51 12.75 9.47 20.46
N ALA A 52 14.03 9.65 20.77
CA ALA A 52 14.71 8.92 21.85
C ALA A 52 13.92 8.99 23.17
N GLY A 53 13.71 7.83 23.79
CA GLY A 53 12.94 7.68 25.02
C GLY A 53 11.43 7.82 24.89
N GLN A 54 10.90 8.21 23.71
CA GLN A 54 9.47 8.31 23.49
C GLN A 54 8.83 6.95 23.21
N THR A 55 7.58 6.80 23.61
CA THR A 55 6.77 5.63 23.26
C THR A 55 6.03 5.90 21.96
N ILE A 56 6.26 5.07 20.94
CA ILE A 56 5.60 5.14 19.64
C ILE A 56 4.84 3.84 19.39
N ALA A 57 3.54 3.94 19.18
CA ALA A 57 2.71 2.81 18.82
C ALA A 57 2.87 2.51 17.32
N VAL A 58 3.09 1.26 16.94
CA VAL A 58 3.19 0.81 15.56
C VAL A 58 1.90 0.11 15.17
N ALA A 59 1.06 0.77 14.38
CA ALA A 59 -0.17 0.15 13.90
C ALA A 59 0.14 -1.04 12.99
N PRO A 60 -0.69 -2.11 13.00
CA PRO A 60 -0.49 -3.22 12.07
C PRO A 60 -0.71 -2.80 10.62
N LEU A 61 -0.02 -3.44 9.70
CA LEU A 61 -0.30 -3.31 8.27
C LEU A 61 -1.66 -3.94 7.95
N THR A 62 -2.48 -3.27 7.14
CA THR A 62 -3.81 -3.76 6.73
C THR A 62 -3.97 -3.90 5.23
N LEU A 63 -3.05 -3.33 4.46
CA LEU A 63 -3.05 -3.42 2.99
C LEU A 63 -1.71 -3.95 2.49
N ILE A 64 -1.74 -5.17 1.95
CA ILE A 64 -0.62 -5.78 1.25
C ILE A 64 -1.06 -6.23 -0.14
N LEU A 65 -0.23 -5.96 -1.14
CA LEU A 65 -0.34 -6.45 -2.51
C LEU A 65 0.93 -7.25 -2.81
N MET A 66 0.79 -8.57 -2.87
CA MET A 66 1.90 -9.49 -3.09
C MET A 66 1.52 -10.47 -4.20
N PRO A 67 2.34 -10.66 -5.24
CA PRO A 67 2.12 -11.70 -6.24
C PRO A 67 2.12 -13.10 -5.60
N ASP A 68 1.29 -14.01 -6.10
CA ASP A 68 1.17 -15.38 -5.56
C ASP A 68 2.52 -16.12 -5.55
N SER A 69 3.34 -15.94 -6.58
CA SER A 69 4.68 -16.52 -6.64
C SER A 69 5.59 -16.02 -5.52
N ALA A 70 5.47 -14.75 -5.16
CA ALA A 70 6.24 -14.16 -4.06
C ALA A 70 5.74 -14.66 -2.69
N ALA A 71 4.42 -14.80 -2.53
CA ALA A 71 3.81 -15.37 -1.32
C ALA A 71 4.23 -16.84 -1.12
N GLN A 72 4.24 -17.63 -2.20
CA GLN A 72 4.69 -19.02 -2.17
C GLN A 72 6.18 -19.15 -1.81
N ALA A 73 7.03 -18.28 -2.34
CA ALA A 73 8.45 -18.26 -2.02
C ALA A 73 8.76 -18.01 -0.54
N GLU A 74 7.91 -17.27 0.15
CA GLU A 74 7.99 -16.99 1.59
C GLU A 74 7.12 -17.95 2.43
N HIS A 75 6.49 -18.96 1.82
CA HIS A 75 5.57 -19.90 2.48
C HIS A 75 4.39 -19.23 3.22
N LEU A 76 3.88 -18.13 2.65
CA LEU A 76 2.78 -17.35 3.21
C LEU A 76 1.45 -17.83 2.62
N ALA A 77 0.72 -18.65 3.38
CA ALA A 77 -0.45 -19.36 2.91
C ALA A 77 -1.63 -18.44 2.55
N ASP A 78 -1.79 -17.33 3.29
CA ASP A 78 -2.92 -16.43 3.14
C ASP A 78 -2.54 -14.98 3.45
N ARG A 79 -3.49 -14.06 3.19
CA ARG A 79 -3.31 -12.64 3.44
C ARG A 79 -2.98 -12.31 4.91
N THR A 80 -3.55 -13.04 5.86
CA THR A 80 -3.30 -12.79 7.29
C THR A 80 -1.86 -13.15 7.64
N ALA A 81 -1.35 -14.26 7.09
CA ALA A 81 0.04 -14.65 7.22
C ALA A 81 0.98 -13.60 6.60
N GLN A 82 0.66 -13.10 5.40
CA GLN A 82 1.43 -12.05 4.73
C GLN A 82 1.49 -10.75 5.56
N LEU A 83 0.37 -10.31 6.13
CA LEU A 83 0.31 -9.11 6.96
C LEU A 83 1.13 -9.27 8.25
N ARG A 84 1.01 -10.42 8.92
CA ARG A 84 1.78 -10.71 10.14
C ARG A 84 3.26 -10.84 9.87
N TRP A 85 3.64 -11.44 8.76
CA TRP A 85 5.02 -11.53 8.30
C TRP A 85 5.61 -10.13 8.09
N ALA A 86 4.90 -9.24 7.38
CA ALA A 86 5.34 -7.87 7.16
C ALA A 86 5.44 -7.07 8.48
N ASP A 87 4.45 -7.21 9.39
CA ASP A 87 4.49 -6.61 10.73
C ASP A 87 5.73 -7.08 11.52
N SER A 88 6.09 -8.37 11.43
CA SER A 88 7.23 -8.94 12.15
C SER A 88 8.56 -8.38 11.61
N LEU A 89 8.71 -8.29 10.28
CA LEU A 89 9.91 -7.72 9.66
C LEU A 89 10.05 -6.24 9.97
N LEU A 90 8.93 -5.49 9.97
CA LEU A 90 8.94 -4.08 10.39
C LEU A 90 9.38 -3.96 11.85
N GLY A 91 8.85 -4.78 12.75
CA GLY A 91 9.23 -4.80 14.16
C GLY A 91 10.73 -5.01 14.34
N LEU A 92 11.29 -6.05 13.70
CA LEU A 92 12.75 -6.32 13.73
C LEU A 92 13.57 -5.14 13.20
N ALA A 93 13.10 -4.49 12.13
CA ALA A 93 13.79 -3.32 11.56
C ALA A 93 13.77 -2.13 12.54
N LEU A 94 12.65 -1.87 13.19
CA LEU A 94 12.50 -0.79 14.17
C LEU A 94 13.36 -1.02 15.42
N GLU A 95 13.33 -2.22 15.98
CA GLU A 95 14.14 -2.58 17.15
C GLU A 95 15.64 -2.55 16.86
N GLY A 96 16.04 -3.00 15.67
CA GLY A 96 17.45 -3.05 15.27
C GLY A 96 18.04 -1.71 14.80
N ARG A 97 17.19 -0.78 14.29
CA ARG A 97 17.65 0.48 13.70
C ARG A 97 17.25 1.73 14.48
N GLY A 98 16.37 1.61 15.46
CA GLY A 98 15.92 2.70 16.34
C GLY A 98 15.72 2.18 17.76
N PRO A 99 16.77 1.58 18.39
CA PRO A 99 16.64 1.00 19.73
C PRO A 99 16.41 2.04 20.83
N GLU A 100 16.67 3.31 20.55
CA GLU A 100 16.45 4.44 21.46
C GLU A 100 14.96 4.78 21.65
N VAL A 101 14.08 4.29 20.77
CA VAL A 101 12.62 4.51 20.82
C VAL A 101 11.94 3.33 21.50
N LYS A 102 10.93 3.60 22.32
CA LYS A 102 10.08 2.55 22.92
C LYS A 102 8.98 2.17 21.95
N TRP A 103 9.24 1.18 21.11
CA TRP A 103 8.28 0.69 20.14
C TRP A 103 7.21 -0.17 20.80
N VAL A 104 5.93 0.18 20.62
CA VAL A 104 4.79 -0.68 20.95
C VAL A 104 4.33 -1.35 19.67
N LEU A 105 4.80 -2.57 19.45
CA LEU A 105 4.61 -3.31 18.20
C LEU A 105 3.18 -3.86 18.03
N PRO A 106 2.76 -4.24 16.81
CA PRO A 106 1.41 -4.72 16.55
C PRO A 106 0.90 -5.85 17.46
N PRO A 107 1.71 -6.85 17.87
CA PRO A 107 1.26 -7.85 18.83
C PRO A 107 0.83 -7.28 20.18
N GLU A 108 1.57 -6.27 20.70
CA GLU A 108 1.24 -5.60 21.96
C GLU A 108 -0.01 -4.73 21.82
N LEU A 109 -0.17 -4.02 20.69
CA LEU A 109 -1.40 -3.24 20.43
C LEU A 109 -2.64 -4.15 20.39
N ARG A 110 -2.54 -5.31 19.73
CA ARG A 110 -3.62 -6.32 19.70
C ARG A 110 -3.93 -6.83 21.10
N LYS A 111 -2.90 -7.03 21.93
CA LYS A 111 -3.06 -7.47 23.34
C LYS A 111 -3.74 -6.39 24.18
N THR A 112 -3.33 -5.12 24.04
CA THR A 112 -3.95 -3.96 24.70
C THR A 112 -5.43 -3.83 24.30
N ALA A 113 -5.74 -3.93 23.00
CA ALA A 113 -7.11 -3.83 22.49
C ALA A 113 -8.02 -4.93 23.10
N ARG A 114 -7.53 -6.18 23.18
CA ARG A 114 -8.29 -7.28 23.80
C ARG A 114 -8.55 -7.08 25.31
N ARG A 115 -7.70 -6.32 26.00
CA ARG A 115 -7.85 -6.04 27.45
C ARG A 115 -8.78 -4.86 27.73
N ALA A 116 -9.07 -4.03 26.73
CA ALA A 116 -9.93 -2.86 26.87
C ALA A 116 -11.10 -2.90 25.85
N PRO A 117 -11.96 -3.94 25.88
CA PRO A 117 -13.07 -4.06 24.95
C PRO A 117 -14.04 -2.88 25.12
N GLY A 118 -14.52 -2.33 24.00
CA GLY A 118 -15.40 -1.17 23.98
C GLY A 118 -14.70 0.19 24.12
N ILE A 119 -13.43 0.23 24.52
CA ILE A 119 -12.61 1.45 24.60
C ILE A 119 -11.58 1.47 23.47
N ALA A 120 -10.84 0.37 23.32
CA ALA A 120 -9.86 0.25 22.26
C ALA A 120 -10.51 -0.30 20.98
N PRO A 121 -10.24 0.31 19.81
CA PRO A 121 -10.64 -0.24 18.53
C PRO A 121 -9.82 -1.51 18.22
N ASP A 122 -10.32 -2.32 17.29
CA ASP A 122 -9.53 -3.40 16.71
C ASP A 122 -8.44 -2.82 15.81
N PRO A 123 -7.14 -2.99 16.16
CA PRO A 123 -6.05 -2.37 15.39
C PRO A 123 -5.96 -2.89 13.95
N ASP A 124 -6.47 -4.08 13.66
CA ASP A 124 -6.46 -4.67 12.32
C ASP A 124 -7.59 -4.11 11.42
N ARG A 125 -8.50 -3.28 11.96
CA ARG A 125 -9.71 -2.79 11.26
C ARG A 125 -9.88 -1.27 11.25
N MET A 126 -8.85 -0.51 11.54
CA MET A 126 -8.94 0.96 11.63
C MET A 126 -8.93 1.69 10.28
N GLY A 127 -8.70 1.00 9.17
CA GLY A 127 -8.67 1.63 7.84
C GLY A 127 -7.41 2.47 7.56
N GLN A 128 -6.27 2.08 8.12
CA GLN A 128 -4.98 2.78 8.04
C GLN A 128 -4.52 3.05 6.61
N ALA A 129 -4.96 2.24 5.64
CA ALA A 129 -4.60 2.36 4.23
C ALA A 129 -4.99 3.71 3.60
N ILE A 130 -5.88 4.49 4.22
CA ILE A 130 -6.22 5.84 3.75
C ILE A 130 -4.99 6.77 3.79
N LEU A 131 -4.06 6.57 4.73
CA LEU A 131 -2.86 7.39 4.86
C LEU A 131 -1.85 7.19 3.71
N ARG A 132 -2.09 6.28 2.77
CA ARG A 132 -1.30 6.17 1.53
C ARG A 132 -1.51 7.35 0.57
N VAL A 133 -2.64 8.09 0.73
CA VAL A 133 -2.95 9.24 -0.13
C VAL A 133 -1.87 10.30 0.02
N PRO A 134 -1.24 10.75 -1.09
CA PRO A 134 -0.22 11.79 -1.05
C PRO A 134 -0.73 13.09 -0.43
N ASN A 135 0.16 13.86 0.19
CA ASN A 135 -0.12 15.21 0.73
C ASN A 135 -1.21 15.30 1.82
N MET A 136 -1.66 14.18 2.39
CA MET A 136 -2.57 14.18 3.52
C MET A 136 -1.85 14.72 4.77
N LYS A 137 -2.27 15.88 5.24
CA LYS A 137 -1.67 16.58 6.40
C LYS A 137 -2.31 16.19 7.72
N ASP A 138 -3.56 15.75 7.67
CA ASP A 138 -4.38 15.41 8.83
C ASP A 138 -4.85 13.96 8.72
N VAL A 139 -4.87 13.28 9.85
CA VAL A 139 -5.47 11.93 9.95
C VAL A 139 -6.99 12.10 9.98
N PRO A 140 -7.73 11.51 9.03
CA PRO A 140 -9.18 11.64 8.99
C PRO A 140 -9.85 10.81 10.08
N ASP A 141 -11.04 11.21 10.52
CA ASP A 141 -11.90 10.36 11.33
C ASP A 141 -12.57 9.27 10.46
N PRO A 142 -12.83 8.06 11.02
CA PRO A 142 -12.65 7.66 12.41
C PRO A 142 -11.21 7.26 12.81
N LEU A 143 -10.27 7.15 11.85
CA LEU A 143 -8.91 6.68 12.13
C LEU A 143 -8.21 7.51 13.22
N ARG A 144 -8.39 8.84 13.20
CA ARG A 144 -7.80 9.74 14.19
C ARG A 144 -8.21 9.39 15.62
N SER A 145 -9.50 9.25 15.86
CA SER A 145 -10.04 8.90 17.19
C SER A 145 -9.60 7.52 17.63
N GLN A 146 -9.56 6.56 16.70
CA GLN A 146 -9.12 5.19 16.94
C GLN A 146 -7.63 5.12 17.32
N LEU A 147 -6.75 5.76 16.55
CA LEU A 147 -5.32 5.85 16.87
C LEU A 147 -5.10 6.54 18.23
N ARG A 148 -5.83 7.64 18.51
CA ARG A 148 -5.73 8.35 19.78
C ARG A 148 -6.05 7.44 20.96
N SER A 149 -7.12 6.65 20.89
CA SER A 149 -7.51 5.72 21.95
C SER A 149 -6.44 4.65 22.18
N LEU A 150 -5.95 4.00 21.10
CA LEU A 150 -4.91 2.97 21.20
C LEU A 150 -3.59 3.51 21.76
N VAL A 151 -3.14 4.66 21.26
CA VAL A 151 -1.87 5.27 21.69
C VAL A 151 -1.95 5.71 23.15
N ALA A 152 -3.07 6.28 23.59
CA ALA A 152 -3.27 6.69 24.98
C ALA A 152 -3.20 5.51 25.96
N LEU A 153 -3.78 4.37 25.59
CA LEU A 153 -3.73 3.13 26.40
C LEU A 153 -2.31 2.56 26.56
N ASN A 154 -1.40 2.92 25.68
CA ASN A 154 0.00 2.48 25.72
C ASN A 154 0.96 3.58 26.22
N GLY A 155 0.44 4.70 26.69
CA GLY A 155 1.25 5.79 27.26
C GLY A 155 2.08 6.57 26.23
N GLY A 156 1.70 6.53 24.96
CA GLY A 156 2.40 7.21 23.87
C GLY A 156 1.71 8.50 23.42
N ARG A 157 2.32 9.15 22.42
CA ARG A 157 1.77 10.31 21.71
C ARG A 157 1.71 10.07 20.22
N PHE A 158 2.67 9.33 19.68
CA PHE A 158 2.83 9.13 18.25
C PHE A 158 2.39 7.72 17.84
N ALA A 159 1.88 7.63 16.62
CA ALA A 159 1.59 6.37 15.94
C ALA A 159 2.37 6.30 14.63
N LEU A 160 3.21 5.28 14.46
CA LEU A 160 3.76 4.90 13.17
C LEU A 160 2.73 4.01 12.47
N VAL A 161 2.30 4.42 11.29
CA VAL A 161 1.21 3.77 10.57
C VAL A 161 1.73 3.26 9.22
N PRO A 162 1.92 1.93 9.08
CA PRO A 162 2.11 1.30 7.79
C PRO A 162 0.82 1.36 6.99
N ALA A 163 0.78 2.21 5.96
CA ALA A 163 -0.45 2.46 5.20
C ALA A 163 -0.67 1.43 4.08
N ALA A 164 0.41 1.02 3.40
CA ALA A 164 0.36 0.00 2.36
C ALA A 164 1.74 -0.58 2.07
N LEU A 165 1.79 -1.85 1.70
CA LEU A 165 2.95 -2.54 1.16
C LEU A 165 2.56 -3.20 -0.16
N ALA A 166 3.34 -2.96 -1.21
CA ALA A 166 3.13 -3.58 -2.51
C ALA A 166 4.43 -4.19 -3.03
N PHE A 167 4.33 -5.36 -3.63
CA PHE A 167 5.44 -6.01 -4.34
C PHE A 167 5.15 -6.04 -5.82
N THR A 168 6.13 -5.66 -6.65
CA THR A 168 6.07 -5.73 -8.10
C THR A 168 7.29 -6.44 -8.64
N GLN A 169 7.10 -7.27 -9.68
CA GLN A 169 8.20 -7.91 -10.39
C GLN A 169 9.06 -6.84 -11.07
N LEU A 170 10.39 -6.98 -11.00
CA LEU A 170 11.30 -6.15 -11.78
C LEU A 170 11.19 -6.49 -13.27
N PRO A 171 11.41 -5.52 -14.18
CA PRO A 171 11.23 -5.74 -15.62
C PRO A 171 12.11 -6.85 -16.20
N ASP A 172 13.27 -7.08 -15.63
CA ASP A 172 14.24 -8.12 -16.02
C ASP A 172 13.91 -9.50 -15.44
N GLY A 173 12.85 -9.60 -14.60
CA GLY A 173 12.49 -10.82 -13.90
C GLY A 173 13.48 -11.24 -12.81
N ALA A 174 14.54 -10.47 -12.57
CA ALA A 174 15.62 -10.82 -11.65
C ALA A 174 15.26 -10.62 -10.16
N GLY A 175 14.05 -10.15 -9.85
CA GLY A 175 13.64 -9.95 -8.48
C GLY A 175 12.37 -9.15 -8.34
N LEU A 176 12.16 -8.63 -7.14
CA LEU A 176 10.98 -7.90 -6.72
C LEU A 176 11.36 -6.52 -6.21
N ARG A 177 10.48 -5.57 -6.43
CA ARG A 177 10.48 -4.27 -5.77
C ARG A 177 9.43 -4.26 -4.69
N ALA A 178 9.81 -3.93 -3.46
CA ALA A 178 8.89 -3.59 -2.39
C ALA A 178 8.66 -2.08 -2.38
N GLU A 179 7.40 -1.65 -2.38
CA GLU A 179 7.01 -0.25 -2.18
C GLU A 179 6.24 -0.16 -0.87
N PHE A 180 6.72 0.65 0.07
CA PHE A 180 6.15 0.73 1.41
C PHE A 180 5.77 2.18 1.75
N SER A 181 4.49 2.40 1.99
CA SER A 181 3.95 3.69 2.43
C SER A 181 3.85 3.72 3.94
N LEU A 182 4.51 4.69 4.56
CA LEU A 182 4.54 4.89 6.02
C LEU A 182 4.15 6.33 6.35
N ALA A 183 3.48 6.50 7.47
CA ALA A 183 3.18 7.80 8.04
C ALA A 183 3.38 7.78 9.56
N LEU A 184 3.91 8.87 10.13
CA LEU A 184 3.97 9.10 11.56
C LEU A 184 2.93 10.17 11.91
N ALA A 185 2.00 9.83 12.79
CA ALA A 185 0.93 10.71 13.21
C ALA A 185 1.13 11.15 14.67
N ASP A 186 0.99 12.43 14.94
CA ASP A 186 0.76 12.95 16.29
C ASP A 186 -0.71 12.76 16.64
N THR A 187 -1.03 11.78 17.45
CA THR A 187 -2.42 11.42 17.77
C THR A 187 -3.14 12.46 18.63
N ARG A 188 -2.41 13.35 19.32
CA ARG A 188 -2.98 14.44 20.09
C ARG A 188 -3.53 15.55 19.19
N THR A 189 -2.76 15.93 18.15
CA THR A 189 -3.16 16.98 17.20
C THR A 189 -3.92 16.44 16.00
N GLY A 190 -3.75 15.15 15.67
CA GLY A 190 -4.26 14.53 14.47
C GLY A 190 -3.43 14.84 13.21
N LYS A 191 -2.24 15.44 13.36
CA LYS A 191 -1.38 15.80 12.24
C LYS A 191 -0.50 14.63 11.82
N VAL A 192 -0.32 14.49 10.51
CA VAL A 192 0.75 13.65 9.95
C VAL A 192 2.03 14.47 10.00
N VAL A 193 2.93 14.12 10.92
CA VAL A 193 4.17 14.86 11.17
C VAL A 193 5.34 14.39 10.31
N TRP A 194 5.25 13.18 9.77
CA TRP A 194 6.20 12.63 8.81
C TRP A 194 5.51 11.58 7.96
N ARG A 195 5.98 11.42 6.74
CA ARG A 195 5.55 10.37 5.82
C ARG A 195 6.62 10.09 4.78
N THR A 196 6.58 8.87 4.25
CA THR A 196 7.42 8.48 3.12
C THR A 196 6.72 7.41 2.29
N LEU A 197 7.08 7.37 1.02
CA LEU A 197 6.89 6.22 0.15
C LEU A 197 8.29 5.71 -0.20
N ALA A 198 8.69 4.63 0.43
CA ALA A 198 10.00 4.04 0.23
C ALA A 198 9.92 2.80 -0.66
N TRP A 199 11.03 2.47 -1.30
CA TRP A 199 11.15 1.26 -2.09
C TRP A 199 12.54 0.67 -1.96
N GLY A 200 12.60 -0.63 -2.19
CA GLY A 200 13.85 -1.39 -2.24
C GLY A 200 13.68 -2.59 -3.16
N ASP A 201 14.74 -2.96 -3.83
CA ASP A 201 14.78 -4.09 -4.74
C ASP A 201 15.52 -5.26 -4.10
N GLY A 202 15.12 -6.47 -4.43
CA GLY A 202 15.76 -7.68 -3.93
C GLY A 202 15.28 -8.95 -4.63
N PRO A 203 16.06 -10.03 -4.54
CA PRO A 203 15.70 -11.30 -5.17
C PRO A 203 14.50 -11.99 -4.52
N THR A 204 14.21 -11.69 -3.27
CA THR A 204 13.06 -12.22 -2.53
C THR A 204 12.26 -11.09 -1.86
N PRO A 205 10.98 -11.30 -1.50
CA PRO A 205 10.18 -10.33 -0.76
C PRO A 205 10.88 -9.83 0.52
N THR A 206 11.45 -10.73 1.31
CA THR A 206 12.20 -10.40 2.55
C THR A 206 13.39 -9.49 2.24
N ARG A 207 14.16 -9.75 1.19
CA ARG A 207 15.32 -8.93 0.83
C ARG A 207 14.91 -7.56 0.29
N ALA A 208 13.88 -7.50 -0.57
CA ALA A 208 13.36 -6.26 -1.09
C ALA A 208 12.81 -5.36 0.03
N LEU A 209 12.06 -5.94 0.97
CA LEU A 209 11.54 -5.20 2.12
C LEU A 209 12.65 -4.76 3.08
N GLY A 210 13.65 -5.60 3.31
CA GLY A 210 14.84 -5.26 4.10
C GLY A 210 15.62 -4.08 3.49
N ALA A 211 15.79 -4.06 2.17
CA ALA A 211 16.37 -2.93 1.45
C ALA A 211 15.54 -1.65 1.61
N THR A 212 14.20 -1.76 1.56
CA THR A 212 13.29 -0.64 1.84
C THR A 212 13.49 -0.10 3.25
N PHE A 213 13.57 -0.96 4.27
CA PHE A 213 13.78 -0.52 5.65
C PHE A 213 15.12 0.17 5.84
N ALA A 214 16.16 -0.24 5.12
CA ALA A 214 17.47 0.41 5.19
C ALA A 214 17.44 1.86 4.72
N THR A 215 16.55 2.20 3.79
CA THR A 215 16.39 3.59 3.33
C THR A 215 15.48 4.41 4.24
N VAL A 216 14.49 3.78 4.88
CA VAL A 216 13.54 4.47 5.78
C VAL A 216 14.14 4.72 7.16
N PHE A 217 14.84 3.72 7.69
CA PHE A 217 15.45 3.76 9.02
C PHE A 217 16.98 3.62 8.87
N PRO A 218 17.68 4.68 8.44
CA PRO A 218 19.15 4.61 8.32
C PRO A 218 19.74 4.38 9.71
N THR A 219 20.70 3.47 9.79
CA THR A 219 21.51 3.36 11.00
C THR A 219 22.41 4.59 11.02
N GLU A 220 22.28 5.43 12.03
CA GLU A 220 23.22 6.53 12.21
C GLU A 220 24.60 5.90 12.46
N LEU A 221 25.56 6.23 11.60
CA LEU A 221 26.95 5.88 11.84
C LEU A 221 27.38 6.67 13.07
N GLN A 222 27.57 5.98 14.18
CA GLN A 222 28.18 6.53 15.40
C GLN A 222 29.65 6.86 15.16
#